data_cea77ba52bc9c541b3bba9d9e083cf28
#
_entry.id   cea77ba52bc9c541b3bba9d9e083cf28
#
_cell.length_a   1.000
_cell.length_b   1.000
_cell.length_c   1.000
_cell.angle_alpha   90.00
_cell.angle_beta   90.00
_cell.angle_gamma   90.00
#
_symmetry.space_group_name_H-M   'P 1'
#
loop_
_entity.id
_entity.type
_entity.pdbx_description
1 polymer ?
#
loop_
_entity_poly.entity_id
_entity_poly.type
_entity_poly.pdbx_seq_one_letter_code
_entity_poly.pdbx_strand_id
1 'polypeptide(L)'
;MARFLHLADIHLGFDRYNSPERTKDFFFALSDVIQKYAIATKVDFVIIAGDLFEHRVIQPAILNQAQLCFQQLQAAHIPVLAIEGNHDNTPYGTSTSWLKYLSQWGMLKLLEPGNIAAGEPLYAPWDEVNKKGGYIDLACGVRVVGSAWYGAAAVRAIGQIAEAVKALPTGPDTTVLLFHHGLEGQIARYSGALRYSELMPLKEAGVDYLALGHIHKNYCEGGWIFNPGSLEANNVEEGGFTRGAYLVEVDAEGIHADLKQDYCQRPVVRLLAKTQDSDSEADVVAKARQAVEVAIATGQLVPEQQSIVELRIEGQVGFARLELDTKQLQKDLQALSQALIFLLKYEVEEKEFAEPIASEASRDLIERSAFKDMLTAHRDYKKRADTLSEGLIDLKHKRLSGQDDEALYHYLEELLV
;
A
#
# COMPACT_ATOMS: atom_id res chain seq x y z
N MET A 1 -19.50 -13.37 27.00
CA MET A 1 -18.54 -12.32 26.60
C MET A 1 -17.48 -12.98 25.76
N ALA A 2 -17.31 -12.55 24.53
CA ALA A 2 -16.25 -13.01 23.65
C ALA A 2 -15.29 -11.84 23.36
N ARG A 3 -14.02 -12.16 23.12
CA ARG A 3 -13.01 -11.16 22.78
C ARG A 3 -12.16 -11.67 21.63
N PHE A 4 -11.93 -10.85 20.62
CA PHE A 4 -11.11 -11.24 19.49
C PHE A 4 -10.25 -10.08 18.96
N LEU A 5 -9.20 -10.42 18.21
CA LEU A 5 -8.33 -9.46 17.53
C LEU A 5 -8.63 -9.50 16.03
N HIS A 6 -8.92 -8.34 15.42
CA HIS A 6 -9.13 -8.19 13.99
C HIS A 6 -7.92 -7.51 13.35
N LEU A 7 -7.27 -8.23 12.45
CA LEU A 7 -6.12 -7.85 11.64
C LEU A 7 -6.47 -7.90 10.15
N ALA A 8 -5.84 -7.04 9.36
CA ALA A 8 -5.88 -7.06 7.89
C ALA A 8 -4.60 -6.44 7.34
N ASP A 9 -4.32 -6.66 6.06
CA ASP A 9 -3.28 -5.96 5.31
C ASP A 9 -1.91 -5.99 6.03
N ILE A 10 -1.48 -7.21 6.39
CA ILE A 10 -0.25 -7.43 7.18
C ILE A 10 0.99 -7.34 6.29
N HIS A 11 0.90 -7.78 5.02
CA HIS A 11 1.92 -7.66 3.98
C HIS A 11 3.31 -8.16 4.37
N LEU A 12 3.41 -9.34 5.00
CA LEU A 12 4.70 -9.98 5.26
C LEU A 12 5.49 -10.16 3.96
N GLY A 13 6.74 -9.76 3.97
CA GLY A 13 7.59 -9.80 2.79
C GLY A 13 7.58 -8.52 1.95
N PHE A 14 7.02 -7.44 2.47
CA PHE A 14 7.04 -6.13 1.82
C PHE A 14 8.48 -5.71 1.45
N ASP A 15 8.72 -5.33 0.18
CA ASP A 15 10.08 -5.11 -0.35
C ASP A 15 10.24 -3.83 -1.21
N ARG A 16 9.23 -2.98 -1.24
CA ARG A 16 9.15 -1.79 -2.11
C ARG A 16 10.39 -0.90 -2.12
N TYR A 17 11.09 -0.82 -0.99
CA TYR A 17 12.26 0.06 -0.84
C TYR A 17 13.60 -0.67 -0.96
N ASN A 18 13.62 -1.96 -1.32
CA ASN A 18 14.82 -2.78 -1.33
C ASN A 18 15.61 -2.71 -0.01
N SER A 19 14.90 -2.59 1.11
CA SER A 19 15.46 -2.52 2.46
C SER A 19 15.06 -3.75 3.27
N PRO A 20 16.00 -4.65 3.60
CA PRO A 20 15.72 -5.82 4.44
C PRO A 20 15.20 -5.45 5.84
N GLU A 21 15.63 -4.28 6.37
CA GLU A 21 15.15 -3.76 7.65
C GLU A 21 13.67 -3.43 7.55
N ARG A 22 13.28 -2.77 6.44
CA ARG A 22 11.87 -2.44 6.21
C ARG A 22 10.99 -3.68 6.07
N THR A 23 11.47 -4.72 5.40
CA THR A 23 10.77 -6.01 5.31
C THR A 23 10.55 -6.62 6.69
N LYS A 24 11.50 -6.47 7.61
CA LYS A 24 11.37 -6.96 8.99
C LYS A 24 10.39 -6.14 9.84
N ASP A 25 10.17 -4.86 9.53
CA ASP A 25 9.22 -4.02 10.29
C ASP A 25 7.82 -4.63 10.30
N PHE A 26 7.36 -5.19 9.18
CA PHE A 26 6.05 -5.85 9.08
C PHE A 26 5.95 -7.09 9.98
N PHE A 27 7.01 -7.86 10.08
CA PHE A 27 7.10 -8.98 11.01
C PHE A 27 7.10 -8.52 12.47
N PHE A 28 7.88 -7.49 12.82
CA PHE A 28 7.93 -6.98 14.19
C PHE A 28 6.59 -6.36 14.60
N ALA A 29 5.91 -5.64 13.71
CA ALA A 29 4.58 -5.11 13.96
C ALA A 29 3.58 -6.23 14.27
N LEU A 30 3.52 -7.28 13.43
CA LEU A 30 2.64 -8.43 13.66
C LEU A 30 2.98 -9.15 14.98
N SER A 31 4.26 -9.41 15.23
CA SER A 31 4.71 -10.10 16.45
C SER A 31 4.34 -9.33 17.72
N ASP A 32 4.56 -8.00 17.73
CA ASP A 32 4.25 -7.15 18.87
C ASP A 32 2.73 -7.03 19.12
N VAL A 33 1.95 -6.89 18.05
CA VAL A 33 0.47 -6.88 18.14
C VAL A 33 -0.05 -8.20 18.72
N ILE A 34 0.47 -9.34 18.25
CA ILE A 34 0.08 -10.66 18.78
C ILE A 34 0.40 -10.77 20.27
N GLN A 35 1.59 -10.36 20.69
CA GLN A 35 2.01 -10.43 22.09
C GLN A 35 1.15 -9.52 22.99
N LYS A 36 1.00 -8.26 22.59
CA LYS A 36 0.30 -7.24 23.40
C LYS A 36 -1.21 -7.45 23.42
N TYR A 37 -1.80 -7.73 22.26
CA TYR A 37 -3.26 -7.65 22.11
C TYR A 37 -3.96 -8.98 21.87
N ALA A 38 -3.25 -10.04 21.52
CA ALA A 38 -3.85 -11.37 21.49
C ALA A 38 -3.52 -12.16 22.76
N ILE A 39 -2.22 -12.36 23.04
CA ILE A 39 -1.76 -13.26 24.10
C ILE A 39 -1.94 -12.62 25.48
N ALA A 40 -1.47 -11.38 25.67
CA ALA A 40 -1.54 -10.72 26.99
C ALA A 40 -3.00 -10.44 27.42
N THR A 41 -3.91 -10.16 26.48
CA THR A 41 -5.33 -9.94 26.77
C THR A 41 -6.16 -11.21 26.74
N LYS A 42 -5.58 -12.35 26.33
CA LYS A 42 -6.21 -13.68 26.25
C LYS A 42 -7.48 -13.64 25.40
N VAL A 43 -7.34 -13.21 24.15
CA VAL A 43 -8.48 -13.25 23.21
C VAL A 43 -8.92 -14.69 22.93
N ASP A 44 -10.19 -14.90 22.63
CA ASP A 44 -10.74 -16.20 22.26
C ASP A 44 -10.25 -16.65 20.89
N PHE A 45 -10.01 -15.69 19.96
CA PHE A 45 -9.52 -15.97 18.60
C PHE A 45 -8.94 -14.73 17.94
N VAL A 46 -8.24 -14.92 16.83
CA VAL A 46 -7.75 -13.85 15.94
C VAL A 46 -8.36 -14.04 14.57
N ILE A 47 -8.79 -12.94 13.94
CA ILE A 47 -9.22 -12.94 12.53
C ILE A 47 -8.24 -12.13 11.69
N ILE A 48 -7.97 -12.61 10.46
CA ILE A 48 -7.17 -11.94 9.44
C ILE A 48 -8.05 -11.76 8.20
N ALA A 49 -8.44 -10.52 7.92
CA ALA A 49 -9.33 -10.19 6.82
C ALA A 49 -8.56 -9.97 5.49
N GLY A 50 -7.62 -10.87 5.17
CA GLY A 50 -6.86 -10.90 3.92
C GLY A 50 -5.52 -10.16 3.96
N ASP A 51 -4.74 -10.35 2.91
CA ASP A 51 -3.42 -9.79 2.64
C ASP A 51 -2.41 -10.03 3.78
N LEU A 52 -2.24 -11.32 4.12
CA LEU A 52 -1.20 -11.75 5.05
C LEU A 52 0.20 -11.55 4.45
N PHE A 53 0.37 -11.91 3.17
CA PHE A 53 1.63 -11.79 2.44
C PHE A 53 1.57 -10.66 1.40
N GLU A 54 2.72 -10.04 1.12
CA GLU A 54 2.84 -9.02 0.05
C GLU A 54 2.78 -9.62 -1.34
N HIS A 55 3.33 -10.82 -1.52
CA HIS A 55 3.46 -11.47 -2.83
C HIS A 55 2.89 -12.88 -2.84
N ARG A 56 2.32 -13.27 -3.98
CA ARG A 56 1.85 -14.65 -4.23
C ARG A 56 2.98 -15.67 -4.20
N VAL A 57 4.22 -15.26 -4.47
CA VAL A 57 5.42 -16.09 -4.40
C VAL A 57 6.32 -15.52 -3.32
N ILE A 58 6.48 -16.24 -2.22
CA ILE A 58 7.27 -15.80 -1.07
C ILE A 58 8.54 -16.64 -0.91
N GLN A 59 9.54 -16.03 -0.27
CA GLN A 59 10.77 -16.74 0.11
C GLN A 59 10.56 -17.52 1.42
N PRO A 60 11.33 -18.61 1.67
CA PRO A 60 11.22 -19.39 2.90
C PRO A 60 11.37 -18.55 4.18
N ALA A 61 12.18 -17.48 4.15
CA ALA A 61 12.33 -16.57 5.30
C ALA A 61 11.02 -15.86 5.67
N ILE A 62 10.22 -15.47 4.68
CA ILE A 62 8.93 -14.80 4.90
C ILE A 62 7.89 -15.79 5.44
N LEU A 63 7.86 -17.01 4.89
CA LEU A 63 7.01 -18.07 5.44
C LEU A 63 7.37 -18.37 6.90
N ASN A 64 8.67 -18.41 7.24
CA ASN A 64 9.13 -18.61 8.60
C ASN A 64 8.67 -17.49 9.56
N GLN A 65 8.61 -16.22 9.11
CA GLN A 65 8.07 -15.12 9.91
C GLN A 65 6.60 -15.37 10.29
N ALA A 66 5.76 -15.76 9.32
CA ALA A 66 4.37 -16.10 9.58
C ALA A 66 4.25 -17.29 10.55
N GLN A 67 5.04 -18.34 10.33
CA GLN A 67 5.06 -19.53 11.21
C GLN A 67 5.43 -19.18 12.64
N LEU A 68 6.46 -18.37 12.85
CA LEU A 68 6.87 -17.93 14.21
C LEU A 68 5.74 -17.19 14.92
N CYS A 69 5.01 -16.31 14.23
CA CYS A 69 3.87 -15.60 14.80
C CYS A 69 2.72 -16.56 15.16
N PHE A 70 2.36 -17.46 14.25
CA PHE A 70 1.26 -18.39 14.49
C PHE A 70 1.58 -19.47 15.52
N GLN A 71 2.84 -19.92 15.65
CA GLN A 71 3.27 -20.81 16.72
C GLN A 71 3.08 -20.20 18.12
N GLN A 72 3.28 -18.88 18.26
CA GLN A 72 3.01 -18.19 19.53
C GLN A 72 1.52 -18.24 19.90
N LEU A 73 0.62 -18.02 18.92
CA LEU A 73 -0.82 -18.13 19.10
C LEU A 73 -1.24 -19.56 19.38
N GLN A 74 -0.67 -20.56 18.71
CA GLN A 74 -0.92 -21.98 18.97
C GLN A 74 -0.50 -22.37 20.39
N ALA A 75 0.69 -21.92 20.87
CA ALA A 75 1.16 -22.16 22.21
C ALA A 75 0.24 -21.54 23.29
N ALA A 76 -0.41 -20.42 22.94
CA ALA A 76 -1.42 -19.77 23.78
C ALA A 76 -2.85 -20.35 23.60
N HIS A 77 -3.02 -21.37 22.75
CA HIS A 77 -4.31 -21.97 22.39
C HIS A 77 -5.31 -20.99 21.77
N ILE A 78 -4.82 -19.98 21.06
CA ILE A 78 -5.65 -18.97 20.38
C ILE A 78 -5.76 -19.34 18.89
N PRO A 79 -6.92 -19.73 18.38
CA PRO A 79 -7.09 -20.05 16.97
C PRO A 79 -7.04 -18.80 16.10
N VAL A 80 -6.47 -18.96 14.90
CA VAL A 80 -6.44 -17.93 13.85
C VAL A 80 -7.40 -18.33 12.73
N LEU A 81 -8.31 -17.43 12.38
CA LEU A 81 -9.27 -17.59 11.28
C LEU A 81 -8.91 -16.56 10.22
N ALA A 82 -8.80 -16.98 8.98
CA ALA A 82 -8.33 -16.09 7.91
C ALA A 82 -9.11 -16.27 6.60
N ILE A 83 -9.10 -15.27 5.77
CA ILE A 83 -9.47 -15.33 4.36
C ILE A 83 -8.28 -14.87 3.50
N GLU A 84 -8.30 -15.20 2.21
CA GLU A 84 -7.36 -14.65 1.24
C GLU A 84 -7.76 -13.22 0.83
N GLY A 85 -6.75 -12.34 0.69
CA GLY A 85 -6.87 -11.07 0.01
C GLY A 85 -6.37 -11.16 -1.45
N ASN A 86 -6.22 -10.02 -2.11
CA ASN A 86 -5.74 -9.99 -3.50
C ASN A 86 -4.25 -10.33 -3.65
N HIS A 87 -3.45 -10.13 -2.61
CA HIS A 87 -2.04 -10.50 -2.57
C HIS A 87 -1.81 -11.97 -2.25
N ASP A 88 -2.75 -12.63 -1.56
CA ASP A 88 -2.62 -14.03 -1.12
C ASP A 88 -3.02 -15.08 -2.17
N ASN A 89 -3.49 -14.65 -3.33
CA ASN A 89 -3.97 -15.55 -4.38
C ASN A 89 -2.94 -16.62 -4.76
N THR A 90 -3.45 -17.78 -5.20
CA THR A 90 -2.64 -18.91 -5.68
C THR A 90 -1.58 -18.46 -6.70
N PRO A 91 -0.29 -18.79 -6.50
CA PRO A 91 0.77 -18.49 -7.46
C PRO A 91 0.51 -19.13 -8.82
N TYR A 92 0.92 -18.47 -9.90
CA TYR A 92 0.78 -19.00 -11.24
C TYR A 92 1.47 -20.36 -11.39
N GLY A 93 0.77 -21.31 -12.00
CA GLY A 93 1.28 -22.67 -12.22
C GLY A 93 1.25 -23.59 -11.00
N THR A 94 0.63 -23.16 -9.90
CA THR A 94 0.40 -23.96 -8.69
C THR A 94 -1.09 -24.18 -8.46
N SER A 95 -1.44 -25.14 -7.59
CA SER A 95 -2.82 -25.47 -7.21
C SER A 95 -3.19 -25.01 -5.79
N THR A 96 -2.24 -24.43 -5.06
CA THR A 96 -2.44 -24.02 -3.66
C THR A 96 -1.80 -22.66 -3.37
N SER A 97 -2.41 -21.91 -2.47
CA SER A 97 -1.85 -20.67 -1.92
C SER A 97 -1.04 -20.96 -0.65
N TRP A 98 -0.32 -19.93 -0.17
CA TRP A 98 0.43 -20.06 1.08
C TRP A 98 -0.50 -20.10 2.31
N LEU A 99 -1.67 -19.46 2.26
CA LEU A 99 -2.66 -19.56 3.32
C LEU A 99 -3.26 -20.97 3.39
N LYS A 100 -3.56 -21.59 2.23
CA LYS A 100 -3.97 -23.00 2.18
C LYS A 100 -2.92 -23.93 2.75
N TYR A 101 -1.63 -23.70 2.40
CA TYR A 101 -0.52 -24.44 2.96
C TYR A 101 -0.48 -24.31 4.50
N LEU A 102 -0.52 -23.07 5.03
CA LEU A 102 -0.53 -22.85 6.48
C LEU A 102 -1.76 -23.47 7.17
N SER A 103 -2.92 -23.46 6.50
CA SER A 103 -4.15 -24.09 6.98
C SER A 103 -4.02 -25.60 7.06
N GLN A 104 -3.44 -26.25 6.04
CA GLN A 104 -3.17 -27.69 6.03
C GLN A 104 -2.22 -28.13 7.16
N TRP A 105 -1.29 -27.26 7.53
CA TRP A 105 -0.41 -27.48 8.67
C TRP A 105 -1.04 -27.11 10.02
N GLY A 106 -2.32 -26.68 10.02
CA GLY A 106 -3.06 -26.37 11.22
C GLY A 106 -2.59 -25.09 11.92
N MET A 107 -1.87 -24.22 11.23
CA MET A 107 -1.40 -22.95 11.79
C MET A 107 -2.47 -21.87 11.81
N LEU A 108 -3.43 -21.96 10.90
CA LEU A 108 -4.64 -21.15 10.83
C LEU A 108 -5.80 -21.98 10.27
N LYS A 109 -7.00 -21.45 10.30
CA LYS A 109 -8.19 -21.98 9.60
C LYS A 109 -8.54 -21.02 8.47
N LEU A 110 -8.31 -21.45 7.23
CA LEU A 110 -8.69 -20.67 6.05
C LEU A 110 -10.16 -20.90 5.73
N LEU A 111 -11.01 -19.92 5.97
CA LEU A 111 -12.45 -19.99 5.74
C LEU A 111 -12.75 -19.58 4.30
N GLU A 112 -13.05 -20.57 3.46
CA GLU A 112 -13.33 -20.36 2.04
C GLU A 112 -14.75 -20.83 1.68
N PRO A 113 -15.48 -20.07 0.83
CA PRO A 113 -16.74 -20.54 0.23
C PRO A 113 -16.50 -21.82 -0.59
N GLY A 114 -17.48 -22.72 -0.57
CA GLY A 114 -17.48 -23.91 -1.41
C GLY A 114 -17.64 -23.59 -2.90
N ASN A 115 -17.22 -24.52 -3.75
CA ASN A 115 -17.33 -24.39 -5.20
C ASN A 115 -18.75 -24.78 -5.67
N ILE A 116 -19.63 -23.79 -5.83
CA ILE A 116 -21.02 -23.98 -6.30
C ILE A 116 -21.04 -24.67 -7.67
N ALA A 117 -20.09 -24.37 -8.56
CA ALA A 117 -20.04 -24.99 -9.89
C ALA A 117 -19.72 -26.50 -9.81
N ALA A 118 -19.08 -26.95 -8.74
CA ALA A 118 -18.84 -28.36 -8.46
C ALA A 118 -19.98 -29.01 -7.63
N GLY A 119 -21.07 -28.29 -7.35
CA GLY A 119 -22.20 -28.77 -6.57
C GLY A 119 -22.01 -28.69 -5.05
N GLU A 120 -20.97 -28.00 -4.58
CA GLU A 120 -20.79 -27.78 -3.14
C GLU A 120 -21.72 -26.66 -2.63
N PRO A 121 -22.19 -26.71 -1.37
CA PRO A 121 -22.88 -25.58 -0.76
C PRO A 121 -21.89 -24.41 -0.62
N LEU A 122 -22.38 -23.14 -0.73
CA LEU A 122 -21.51 -21.98 -0.56
C LEU A 122 -20.84 -21.98 0.82
N TYR A 123 -21.58 -22.38 1.87
CA TYR A 123 -21.03 -22.49 3.22
C TYR A 123 -21.23 -23.87 3.80
N ALA A 124 -20.13 -24.55 4.09
CA ALA A 124 -20.03 -25.74 4.89
C ALA A 124 -19.33 -25.43 6.21
N PRO A 125 -19.66 -26.11 7.32
CA PRO A 125 -18.94 -25.93 8.58
C PRO A 125 -17.49 -26.37 8.44
N TRP A 126 -16.60 -25.75 9.24
CA TRP A 126 -15.19 -26.12 9.27
C TRP A 126 -15.00 -27.59 9.63
N ASP A 127 -14.28 -28.30 8.79
CA ASP A 127 -13.88 -29.71 8.98
C ASP A 127 -12.42 -29.77 9.45
N GLU A 128 -12.22 -30.20 10.69
CA GLU A 128 -10.86 -30.30 11.28
C GLU A 128 -10.00 -31.40 10.63
N VAL A 129 -10.59 -32.40 10.01
CA VAL A 129 -9.86 -33.50 9.34
C VAL A 129 -9.37 -33.04 7.97
N ASN A 130 -10.28 -32.49 7.17
CA ASN A 130 -9.99 -32.07 5.80
C ASN A 130 -9.42 -30.63 5.72
N LYS A 131 -9.40 -29.90 6.85
CA LYS A 131 -8.93 -28.51 6.94
C LYS A 131 -9.59 -27.58 5.91
N LYS A 132 -10.90 -27.70 5.77
CA LYS A 132 -11.71 -26.88 4.87
C LYS A 132 -13.07 -26.55 5.48
N GLY A 133 -13.64 -25.43 5.04
CA GLY A 133 -14.97 -24.97 5.45
C GLY A 133 -15.12 -23.48 5.27
N GLY A 134 -16.33 -23.00 5.12
CA GLY A 134 -16.64 -21.60 4.91
C GLY A 134 -17.06 -20.86 6.18
N TYR A 135 -17.40 -21.57 7.26
CA TYR A 135 -17.73 -20.96 8.55
C TYR A 135 -17.36 -21.87 9.73
N ILE A 136 -17.30 -21.29 10.91
CA ILE A 136 -17.07 -21.99 12.16
C ILE A 136 -17.88 -21.34 13.29
N ASP A 137 -18.50 -22.17 14.14
CA ASP A 137 -19.12 -21.73 15.39
C ASP A 137 -18.14 -21.97 16.54
N LEU A 138 -17.75 -20.90 17.20
CA LEU A 138 -16.78 -20.92 18.29
C LEU A 138 -17.46 -21.09 19.65
N ALA A 139 -16.78 -21.74 20.57
CA ALA A 139 -17.30 -21.99 21.93
C ALA A 139 -17.59 -20.71 22.73
N CYS A 140 -16.96 -19.58 22.36
CA CYS A 140 -17.20 -18.26 22.95
C CYS A 140 -18.52 -17.61 22.50
N GLY A 141 -19.34 -18.27 21.64
CA GLY A 141 -20.65 -17.78 21.20
C GLY A 141 -20.59 -16.85 19.97
N VAL A 142 -19.56 -17.00 19.14
CA VAL A 142 -19.40 -16.24 17.89
C VAL A 142 -19.33 -17.19 16.71
N ARG A 143 -20.11 -16.92 15.66
CA ARG A 143 -19.98 -17.52 14.33
C ARG A 143 -19.07 -16.67 13.48
N VAL A 144 -18.05 -17.28 12.87
CA VAL A 144 -17.17 -16.59 11.91
C VAL A 144 -17.36 -17.21 10.53
N VAL A 145 -17.67 -16.36 9.55
CA VAL A 145 -17.92 -16.74 8.15
C VAL A 145 -16.83 -16.13 7.30
N GLY A 146 -16.26 -16.89 6.37
CA GLY A 146 -15.26 -16.41 5.44
C GLY A 146 -15.82 -16.06 4.08
N SER A 147 -15.03 -15.36 3.29
CA SER A 147 -15.29 -15.08 1.88
C SER A 147 -14.06 -15.35 1.02
N ALA A 148 -14.23 -15.39 -0.30
CA ALA A 148 -13.13 -15.34 -1.24
C ALA A 148 -12.81 -13.89 -1.64
N TRP A 149 -11.67 -13.67 -2.26
CA TRP A 149 -11.40 -12.43 -2.99
C TRP A 149 -12.21 -12.40 -4.30
N TYR A 150 -13.10 -11.44 -4.43
CA TYR A 150 -14.00 -11.35 -5.60
C TYR A 150 -13.63 -10.25 -6.59
N GLY A 151 -12.78 -9.29 -6.23
CA GLY A 151 -12.45 -8.15 -7.06
C GLY A 151 -13.69 -7.45 -7.61
N ALA A 152 -13.75 -7.21 -8.91
CA ALA A 152 -14.88 -6.54 -9.57
C ALA A 152 -16.23 -7.30 -9.48
N ALA A 153 -16.21 -8.59 -9.11
CA ALA A 153 -17.43 -9.39 -8.95
C ALA A 153 -18.05 -9.26 -7.53
N ALA A 154 -17.47 -8.46 -6.64
CA ALA A 154 -17.85 -8.36 -5.24
C ALA A 154 -19.33 -8.02 -5.05
N VAL A 155 -19.89 -7.06 -5.79
CA VAL A 155 -21.32 -6.69 -5.70
C VAL A 155 -22.23 -7.86 -5.96
N ARG A 156 -21.90 -8.70 -6.96
CA ARG A 156 -22.68 -9.91 -7.27
C ARG A 156 -22.52 -10.97 -6.19
N ALA A 157 -21.32 -11.13 -5.65
CA ALA A 157 -21.03 -12.11 -4.61
C ALA A 157 -21.77 -11.79 -3.31
N ILE A 158 -21.94 -10.51 -2.95
CA ILE A 158 -22.65 -10.08 -1.74
C ILE A 158 -24.05 -10.66 -1.66
N GLY A 159 -24.82 -10.62 -2.75
CA GLY A 159 -26.17 -11.20 -2.77
C GLY A 159 -26.17 -12.71 -2.52
N GLN A 160 -25.21 -13.44 -3.09
CA GLN A 160 -25.07 -14.89 -2.88
C GLN A 160 -24.65 -15.22 -1.45
N ILE A 161 -23.72 -14.43 -0.89
CA ILE A 161 -23.26 -14.55 0.49
C ILE A 161 -24.41 -14.30 1.46
N ALA A 162 -25.19 -13.23 1.26
CA ALA A 162 -26.32 -12.88 2.10
C ALA A 162 -27.36 -14.01 2.16
N GLU A 163 -27.75 -14.57 1.01
CA GLU A 163 -28.67 -15.69 0.97
C GLU A 163 -28.12 -16.96 1.63
N ALA A 164 -26.81 -17.22 1.44
CA ALA A 164 -26.17 -18.38 2.06
C ALA A 164 -26.03 -18.22 3.59
N VAL A 165 -25.76 -17.00 4.08
CA VAL A 165 -25.70 -16.69 5.52
C VAL A 165 -27.07 -16.88 6.17
N LYS A 166 -28.16 -16.40 5.54
CA LYS A 166 -29.56 -16.64 6.01
C LYS A 166 -29.90 -18.10 6.07
N ALA A 167 -29.35 -18.91 5.18
CA ALA A 167 -29.64 -20.36 5.11
C ALA A 167 -28.81 -21.20 6.09
N LEU A 168 -27.88 -20.60 6.84
CA LEU A 168 -27.08 -21.31 7.84
C LEU A 168 -27.96 -21.85 8.96
N PRO A 169 -27.61 -23.01 9.55
CA PRO A 169 -28.36 -23.55 10.69
C PRO A 169 -28.29 -22.55 11.86
N THR A 170 -29.31 -22.66 12.75
CA THR A 170 -29.32 -21.89 14.00
C THR A 170 -28.02 -22.11 14.76
N GLY A 171 -27.41 -21.04 15.22
CA GLY A 171 -26.08 -21.04 15.83
C GLY A 171 -25.92 -19.93 16.84
N PRO A 172 -24.68 -19.46 17.05
CA PRO A 172 -24.38 -18.33 17.93
C PRO A 172 -25.14 -17.06 17.57
N ASP A 173 -25.40 -16.21 18.57
CA ASP A 173 -26.15 -14.95 18.40
C ASP A 173 -25.33 -13.87 17.64
N THR A 174 -24.00 -13.97 17.60
CA THR A 174 -23.15 -13.01 16.92
C THR A 174 -22.50 -13.63 15.70
N THR A 175 -22.69 -13.01 14.54
CA THR A 175 -22.08 -13.41 13.27
C THR A 175 -21.05 -12.38 12.79
N VAL A 176 -19.80 -12.81 12.64
CA VAL A 176 -18.69 -12.07 12.05
C VAL A 176 -18.46 -12.57 10.63
N LEU A 177 -18.48 -11.67 9.64
CA LEU A 177 -18.12 -11.99 8.26
C LEU A 177 -16.79 -11.34 7.90
N LEU A 178 -15.83 -12.13 7.44
CA LEU A 178 -14.56 -11.64 6.89
C LEU A 178 -14.74 -11.37 5.40
N PHE A 179 -14.39 -10.17 4.95
CA PHE A 179 -14.56 -9.78 3.56
C PHE A 179 -13.46 -8.79 3.13
N HIS A 180 -12.58 -9.19 2.21
CA HIS A 180 -11.46 -8.36 1.80
C HIS A 180 -11.88 -7.44 0.64
N HIS A 181 -12.29 -6.21 0.94
CA HIS A 181 -12.70 -5.21 -0.05
C HIS A 181 -12.73 -3.80 0.54
N GLY A 182 -12.60 -2.78 -0.34
CA GLY A 182 -12.67 -1.36 0.06
C GLY A 182 -14.10 -0.80 0.07
N LEU A 183 -14.34 0.16 0.95
CA LEU A 183 -15.56 0.97 1.01
C LEU A 183 -15.33 2.33 0.33
N GLU A 184 -16.32 2.80 -0.45
CA GLU A 184 -16.30 4.09 -1.15
C GLU A 184 -16.17 5.26 -0.16
N GLY A 185 -15.43 6.30 -0.57
CA GLY A 185 -15.23 7.51 0.23
C GLY A 185 -14.07 7.45 1.23
N GLN A 186 -13.45 6.29 1.46
CA GLN A 186 -12.36 6.16 2.43
C GLN A 186 -11.02 6.67 1.92
N ILE A 187 -10.75 6.50 0.62
CA ILE A 187 -9.56 7.03 -0.07
C ILE A 187 -9.99 7.70 -1.39
N ALA A 188 -9.55 8.94 -1.60
CA ALA A 188 -10.02 9.82 -2.69
C ALA A 188 -9.77 9.31 -4.13
N ARG A 189 -8.84 8.37 -4.33
CA ARG A 189 -8.45 7.86 -5.67
C ARG A 189 -8.66 6.36 -5.85
N TYR A 190 -9.39 5.73 -4.94
CA TYR A 190 -9.66 4.30 -5.05
C TYR A 190 -10.89 4.06 -5.93
N SER A 191 -10.69 3.43 -7.10
CA SER A 191 -11.76 3.00 -8.01
C SER A 191 -12.16 1.55 -7.72
N GLY A 192 -13.45 1.24 -7.78
CA GLY A 192 -13.97 -0.11 -7.57
C GLY A 192 -14.31 -0.45 -6.13
N ALA A 193 -14.29 0.53 -5.21
CA ALA A 193 -14.80 0.36 -3.86
C ALA A 193 -16.30 0.11 -3.85
N LEU A 194 -16.77 -0.64 -2.85
CA LEU A 194 -18.19 -0.91 -2.64
C LEU A 194 -18.88 0.29 -2.00
N ARG A 195 -20.09 0.58 -2.42
CA ARG A 195 -20.94 1.55 -1.72
C ARG A 195 -21.52 0.93 -0.45
N TYR A 196 -21.76 1.75 0.55
CA TYR A 196 -22.40 1.30 1.80
C TYR A 196 -23.71 0.56 1.55
N SER A 197 -24.55 1.07 0.62
CA SER A 197 -25.83 0.44 0.26
C SER A 197 -25.68 -0.96 -0.36
N GLU A 198 -24.56 -1.25 -1.01
CA GLU A 198 -24.28 -2.55 -1.60
C GLU A 198 -23.94 -3.62 -0.55
N LEU A 199 -23.52 -3.20 0.65
CA LEU A 199 -23.22 -4.08 1.78
C LEU A 199 -24.48 -4.39 2.65
N MET A 200 -25.54 -3.59 2.52
CA MET A 200 -26.76 -3.76 3.35
C MET A 200 -27.38 -5.16 3.30
N PRO A 201 -27.38 -5.90 2.17
CA PRO A 201 -27.88 -7.27 2.16
C PRO A 201 -27.18 -8.19 3.18
N LEU A 202 -25.89 -7.96 3.48
CA LEU A 202 -25.16 -8.71 4.51
C LEU A 202 -25.68 -8.39 5.91
N LYS A 203 -25.95 -7.11 6.19
CA LYS A 203 -26.54 -6.67 7.46
C LYS A 203 -27.91 -7.30 7.66
N GLU A 204 -28.76 -7.27 6.64
CA GLU A 204 -30.09 -7.86 6.62
C GLU A 204 -30.08 -9.39 6.71
N ALA A 205 -28.97 -10.03 6.36
CA ALA A 205 -28.73 -11.45 6.51
C ALA A 205 -28.31 -11.87 7.93
N GLY A 206 -28.11 -10.90 8.84
CA GLY A 206 -27.71 -11.16 10.22
C GLY A 206 -26.21 -11.10 10.46
N VAL A 207 -25.44 -10.39 9.61
CA VAL A 207 -24.03 -10.09 9.91
C VAL A 207 -23.97 -8.93 10.90
N ASP A 208 -23.44 -9.18 12.09
CA ASP A 208 -23.32 -8.20 13.16
C ASP A 208 -22.00 -7.41 13.07
N TYR A 209 -20.93 -8.06 12.62
CA TYR A 209 -19.60 -7.50 12.45
C TYR A 209 -19.05 -7.85 11.07
N LEU A 210 -18.94 -6.86 10.19
CA LEU A 210 -18.29 -7.03 8.89
C LEU A 210 -16.82 -6.63 9.03
N ALA A 211 -15.93 -7.63 9.04
CA ALA A 211 -14.50 -7.46 9.13
C ALA A 211 -13.90 -7.24 7.74
N LEU A 212 -13.52 -5.99 7.43
CA LEU A 212 -12.90 -5.62 6.16
C LEU A 212 -11.37 -5.59 6.23
N GLY A 213 -10.74 -5.61 5.07
CA GLY A 213 -9.35 -5.30 4.76
C GLY A 213 -9.27 -4.55 3.43
N HIS A 214 -8.06 -4.52 2.79
CA HIS A 214 -7.79 -3.94 1.50
C HIS A 214 -7.51 -2.43 1.50
N ILE A 215 -8.10 -1.67 2.41
CA ILE A 215 -7.81 -0.25 2.58
C ILE A 215 -6.91 -0.08 3.80
N HIS A 216 -5.68 0.38 3.61
CA HIS A 216 -4.68 0.49 4.68
C HIS A 216 -4.97 1.59 5.72
N LYS A 217 -6.08 2.31 5.57
CA LYS A 217 -6.57 3.33 6.48
C LYS A 217 -7.70 2.77 7.34
N ASN A 218 -7.64 3.02 8.65
CA ASN A 218 -8.72 2.64 9.56
C ASN A 218 -10.02 3.42 9.29
N TYR A 219 -11.14 2.71 9.40
CA TYR A 219 -12.48 3.29 9.47
C TYR A 219 -13.49 2.32 10.12
N CYS A 220 -14.56 2.92 10.65
CA CYS A 220 -15.75 2.21 11.13
C CYS A 220 -16.99 2.91 10.54
N GLU A 221 -17.92 2.14 9.95
CA GLU A 221 -19.12 2.68 9.33
C GLU A 221 -20.37 2.00 9.84
N GLY A 222 -21.38 2.80 10.16
CA GLY A 222 -22.69 2.31 10.60
C GLY A 222 -22.69 1.45 11.87
N GLY A 223 -21.57 1.40 12.61
CA GLY A 223 -21.41 0.62 13.83
C GLY A 223 -21.36 -0.91 13.63
N TRP A 224 -21.17 -1.39 12.39
CA TRP A 224 -21.08 -2.80 12.07
C TRP A 224 -20.02 -3.15 11.01
N ILE A 225 -19.51 -2.18 10.26
CA ILE A 225 -18.43 -2.34 9.28
C ILE A 225 -17.13 -1.81 9.92
N PHE A 226 -16.12 -2.64 9.96
CA PHE A 226 -14.85 -2.31 10.61
C PHE A 226 -13.67 -2.67 9.70
N ASN A 227 -12.78 -1.72 9.50
CA ASN A 227 -11.52 -1.91 8.80
C ASN A 227 -10.37 -1.38 9.66
N PRO A 228 -9.42 -2.21 10.12
CA PRO A 228 -8.37 -1.75 11.01
C PRO A 228 -7.31 -0.91 10.30
N GLY A 229 -7.21 -1.02 8.97
CA GLY A 229 -6.07 -0.62 8.18
C GLY A 229 -4.93 -1.64 8.26
N SER A 230 -3.80 -1.30 7.65
CA SER A 230 -2.58 -2.12 7.72
C SER A 230 -1.88 -2.00 9.06
N LEU A 231 -1.02 -2.96 9.41
CA LEU A 231 -0.18 -2.86 10.62
C LEU A 231 0.99 -1.90 10.42
N GLU A 232 1.51 -1.80 9.19
CA GLU A 232 2.61 -0.92 8.81
C GLU A 232 2.23 -0.08 7.58
N ALA A 233 2.89 1.06 7.36
CA ALA A 233 2.68 1.87 6.17
C ALA A 233 3.38 1.28 4.96
N ASN A 234 2.69 1.00 3.86
CA ASN A 234 3.30 0.50 2.63
C ASN A 234 4.00 1.60 1.82
N ASN A 235 3.69 2.85 2.10
CA ASN A 235 4.33 4.00 1.46
C ASN A 235 4.26 5.24 2.35
N VAL A 236 4.98 6.30 1.98
CA VAL A 236 5.03 7.54 2.76
C VAL A 236 3.70 8.30 2.81
N GLU A 237 2.83 8.11 1.83
CA GLU A 237 1.51 8.76 1.81
C GLU A 237 0.60 8.17 2.89
N GLU A 238 0.76 6.88 3.17
CA GLU A 238 0.06 6.18 4.24
C GLU A 238 0.56 6.54 5.65
N GLY A 239 1.71 7.20 5.75
CA GLY A 239 2.26 7.65 7.04
C GLY A 239 1.29 8.52 7.85
N GLY A 240 0.37 9.23 7.17
CA GLY A 240 -0.68 10.02 7.80
C GLY A 240 -1.99 9.27 8.09
N PHE A 241 -2.10 7.98 7.75
CA PHE A 241 -3.31 7.22 7.98
C PHE A 241 -3.37 6.72 9.43
N THR A 242 -4.53 6.84 10.04
CA THR A 242 -4.86 6.07 11.24
C THR A 242 -4.97 4.60 10.82
N ARG A 243 -4.24 3.70 11.50
CA ARG A 243 -4.19 2.26 11.23
C ARG A 243 -3.84 1.50 12.50
N GLY A 244 -4.09 0.21 12.55
CA GLY A 244 -3.79 -0.60 13.72
C GLY A 244 -4.41 -1.99 13.69
N ALA A 245 -4.80 -2.46 14.86
CA ALA A 245 -5.55 -3.69 15.06
C ALA A 245 -6.77 -3.40 15.92
N TYR A 246 -7.94 -3.95 15.59
CA TYR A 246 -9.08 -3.86 16.49
C TYR A 246 -9.02 -4.96 17.54
N LEU A 247 -9.05 -4.56 18.81
CA LEU A 247 -9.41 -5.44 19.91
C LEU A 247 -10.93 -5.32 20.11
N VAL A 248 -11.63 -6.40 19.87
CA VAL A 248 -13.10 -6.42 19.84
C VAL A 248 -13.62 -7.21 21.03
N GLU A 249 -14.59 -6.65 21.74
CA GLU A 249 -15.34 -7.29 22.81
C GLU A 249 -16.80 -7.40 22.40
N VAL A 250 -17.38 -8.58 22.63
CA VAL A 250 -18.79 -8.87 22.37
C VAL A 250 -19.44 -9.30 23.68
N ASP A 251 -20.41 -8.54 24.13
CA ASP A 251 -21.13 -8.81 25.37
C ASP A 251 -22.62 -8.50 25.24
N ALA A 252 -23.34 -8.41 26.36
CA ALA A 252 -24.78 -8.14 26.37
C ALA A 252 -25.14 -6.70 25.94
N GLU A 253 -24.17 -5.76 25.96
CA GLU A 253 -24.37 -4.38 25.55
C GLU A 253 -24.11 -4.20 24.04
N GLY A 254 -23.44 -5.18 23.40
CA GLY A 254 -23.20 -5.20 21.96
C GLY A 254 -21.74 -5.48 21.59
N ILE A 255 -21.31 -4.90 20.49
CA ILE A 255 -19.95 -5.07 19.94
C ILE A 255 -19.16 -3.78 20.16
N HIS A 256 -18.05 -3.89 20.86
CA HIS A 256 -17.14 -2.80 21.16
C HIS A 256 -15.79 -3.07 20.49
N ALA A 257 -15.42 -2.26 19.51
CA ALA A 257 -14.16 -2.38 18.78
C ALA A 257 -13.22 -1.20 19.11
N ASP A 258 -12.09 -1.47 19.75
CA ASP A 258 -11.11 -0.48 20.15
C ASP A 258 -9.84 -0.62 19.29
N LEU A 259 -9.48 0.45 18.55
CA LEU A 259 -8.32 0.45 17.68
C LEU A 259 -7.03 0.58 18.50
N LYS A 260 -6.21 -0.45 18.46
CA LYS A 260 -4.90 -0.49 19.10
C LYS A 260 -3.81 -0.04 18.14
N GLN A 261 -3.03 0.96 18.56
CA GLN A 261 -1.97 1.58 17.78
C GLN A 261 -0.61 1.58 18.49
N ASP A 262 -0.58 1.26 19.81
CA ASP A 262 0.63 1.19 20.62
C ASP A 262 1.34 -0.16 20.42
N TYR A 263 2.02 -0.30 19.28
CA TYR A 263 2.89 -1.43 18.97
C TYR A 263 4.04 -0.97 18.08
N CYS A 264 5.00 -1.85 17.83
CA CYS A 264 6.18 -1.53 17.03
C CYS A 264 5.80 -1.11 15.61
N GLN A 265 6.04 0.14 15.27
CA GLN A 265 5.84 0.72 13.93
C GLN A 265 7.04 1.62 13.59
N ARG A 266 7.44 1.65 12.32
CA ARG A 266 8.46 2.60 11.88
C ARG A 266 7.83 3.96 11.62
N PRO A 267 8.36 5.03 12.23
CA PRO A 267 7.86 6.37 11.99
C PRO A 267 8.01 6.79 10.52
N VAL A 268 7.00 7.47 9.99
CA VAL A 268 7.03 8.11 8.68
C VAL A 268 6.93 9.61 8.88
N VAL A 269 7.94 10.35 8.42
CA VAL A 269 8.03 11.81 8.58
C VAL A 269 7.97 12.47 7.22
N ARG A 270 7.07 13.42 7.04
CA ARG A 270 6.95 14.20 5.81
C ARG A 270 7.32 15.64 6.09
N LEU A 271 8.28 16.14 5.32
CA LEU A 271 8.84 17.49 5.43
C LEU A 271 8.58 18.28 4.16
N LEU A 272 8.52 19.59 4.28
CA LEU A 272 8.31 20.52 3.19
C LEU A 272 9.34 21.63 3.25
N ALA A 273 10.02 21.88 2.12
CA ALA A 273 10.84 23.05 1.90
C ALA A 273 10.24 23.89 0.76
N LYS A 274 9.94 25.16 1.02
CA LYS A 274 9.39 26.07 0.01
C LYS A 274 10.47 26.93 -0.58
N THR A 275 10.49 27.02 -1.91
CA THR A 275 11.43 27.83 -2.69
C THR A 275 10.76 29.03 -3.33
N GLN A 276 11.54 30.02 -3.72
CA GLN A 276 11.12 31.25 -4.38
C GLN A 276 11.96 31.48 -5.65
N ASP A 277 11.47 32.28 -6.55
CA ASP A 277 12.11 32.60 -7.83
C ASP A 277 13.51 33.27 -7.70
N SER A 278 13.80 33.82 -6.53
CA SER A 278 15.09 34.43 -6.20
C SER A 278 16.11 33.44 -5.63
N ASP A 279 15.69 32.21 -5.30
CA ASP A 279 16.58 31.23 -4.67
C ASP A 279 17.61 30.70 -5.68
N SER A 280 18.87 30.70 -5.26
CA SER A 280 19.96 29.99 -5.93
C SER A 280 19.95 28.51 -5.54
N GLU A 281 20.77 27.70 -6.24
CA GLU A 281 20.99 26.29 -5.87
C GLU A 281 21.42 26.15 -4.39
N ALA A 282 22.34 27.01 -3.94
CA ALA A 282 22.82 27.02 -2.54
C ALA A 282 21.68 27.32 -1.53
N ASP A 283 20.77 28.24 -1.88
CA ASP A 283 19.62 28.57 -1.03
C ASP A 283 18.64 27.39 -0.92
N VAL A 284 18.38 26.68 -2.03
CA VAL A 284 17.55 25.49 -2.04
C VAL A 284 18.15 24.38 -1.16
N VAL A 285 19.45 24.13 -1.29
CA VAL A 285 20.19 23.18 -0.43
C VAL A 285 20.09 23.57 1.04
N ALA A 286 20.30 24.86 1.36
CA ALA A 286 20.21 25.38 2.72
C ALA A 286 18.80 25.21 3.31
N LYS A 287 17.74 25.53 2.54
CA LYS A 287 16.34 25.36 2.96
C LYS A 287 15.97 23.89 3.20
N ALA A 288 16.42 23.01 2.30
CA ALA A 288 16.21 21.56 2.45
C ALA A 288 16.87 21.01 3.72
N ARG A 289 18.13 21.43 3.98
CA ARG A 289 18.88 21.08 5.18
C ARG A 289 18.20 21.62 6.44
N GLN A 290 17.80 22.89 6.42
CA GLN A 290 17.09 23.53 7.53
C GLN A 290 15.78 22.82 7.87
N ALA A 291 15.02 22.36 6.88
CA ALA A 291 13.79 21.61 7.13
C ALA A 291 14.04 20.32 7.92
N VAL A 292 15.13 19.60 7.62
CA VAL A 292 15.54 18.40 8.36
C VAL A 292 16.05 18.76 9.77
N GLU A 293 16.88 19.77 9.90
CA GLU A 293 17.45 20.23 11.19
C GLU A 293 16.35 20.70 12.15
N VAL A 294 15.36 21.43 11.65
CA VAL A 294 14.20 21.87 12.43
C VAL A 294 13.36 20.67 12.89
N ALA A 295 13.13 19.71 12.01
CA ALA A 295 12.40 18.50 12.37
C ALA A 295 13.12 17.69 13.47
N ILE A 296 14.45 17.62 13.44
CA ILE A 296 15.25 17.00 14.50
C ILE A 296 15.14 17.82 15.81
N ALA A 297 15.35 19.13 15.73
CA ALA A 297 15.33 20.01 16.89
C ALA A 297 13.97 20.05 17.61
N THR A 298 12.89 19.88 16.88
CA THR A 298 11.51 19.86 17.41
C THR A 298 11.06 18.47 17.89
N GLY A 299 11.86 17.43 17.66
CA GLY A 299 11.51 16.04 17.99
C GLY A 299 10.50 15.40 17.00
N GLN A 300 10.18 16.07 15.89
CA GLN A 300 9.37 15.49 14.82
C GLN A 300 10.10 14.35 14.11
N LEU A 301 11.42 14.46 14.00
CA LEU A 301 12.32 13.44 13.48
C LEU A 301 13.33 13.06 14.55
N VAL A 302 13.29 11.80 14.98
CA VAL A 302 14.21 11.23 15.98
C VAL A 302 15.19 10.33 15.23
N PRO A 303 16.48 10.72 15.07
CA PRO A 303 17.44 9.96 14.27
C PRO A 303 17.59 8.50 14.65
N GLU A 304 17.56 8.18 15.95
CA GLU A 304 17.72 6.82 16.48
C GLU A 304 16.59 5.87 16.06
N GLN A 305 15.43 6.40 15.70
CA GLN A 305 14.29 5.62 15.23
C GLN A 305 14.43 5.19 13.76
N GLN A 306 15.42 5.72 13.04
CA GLN A 306 15.66 5.39 11.64
C GLN A 306 14.38 5.49 10.79
N SER A 307 13.68 6.61 10.89
CA SER A 307 12.40 6.86 10.24
C SER A 307 12.46 6.72 8.72
N ILE A 308 11.29 6.56 8.08
CA ILE A 308 11.13 6.82 6.65
C ILE A 308 10.85 8.30 6.49
N VAL A 309 11.69 9.03 5.74
CA VAL A 309 11.56 10.47 5.56
C VAL A 309 11.24 10.79 4.10
N GLU A 310 10.21 11.58 3.86
CA GLU A 310 9.97 12.24 2.58
C GLU A 310 10.18 13.74 2.76
N LEU A 311 11.12 14.33 2.02
CA LEU A 311 11.22 15.78 1.89
C LEU A 311 10.73 16.18 0.50
N ARG A 312 9.71 17.04 0.48
CA ARG A 312 9.24 17.69 -0.74
C ARG A 312 9.82 19.10 -0.80
N ILE A 313 10.45 19.43 -1.93
CA ILE A 313 10.87 20.79 -2.27
C ILE A 313 9.93 21.28 -3.36
N GLU A 314 9.19 22.35 -3.09
CA GLU A 314 8.18 22.89 -4.00
C GLU A 314 8.28 24.42 -4.10
N GLY A 315 7.85 24.98 -5.21
CA GLY A 315 7.81 26.39 -5.49
C GLY A 315 8.55 26.76 -6.77
N GLN A 316 9.11 27.96 -6.83
CA GLN A 316 9.86 28.45 -8.00
C GLN A 316 11.36 28.54 -7.65
N VAL A 317 12.21 28.46 -8.67
CA VAL A 317 13.66 28.63 -8.53
C VAL A 317 14.19 29.55 -9.62
N GLY A 318 15.30 30.28 -9.33
CA GLY A 318 15.93 31.22 -10.23
C GLY A 318 17.02 30.62 -11.13
N PHE A 319 17.11 29.29 -11.22
CA PHE A 319 18.10 28.54 -11.97
C PHE A 319 17.46 27.35 -12.70
N ALA A 320 18.17 26.73 -13.62
CA ALA A 320 17.64 25.58 -14.34
C ALA A 320 17.51 24.38 -13.38
N ARG A 321 16.31 23.77 -13.32
CA ARG A 321 15.97 22.68 -12.41
C ARG A 321 17.02 21.55 -12.36
N LEU A 322 17.67 21.27 -13.50
CA LEU A 322 18.66 20.21 -13.63
C LEU A 322 20.06 20.59 -13.15
N GLU A 323 20.29 21.83 -12.74
CA GLU A 323 21.58 22.24 -12.17
C GLU A 323 21.77 21.68 -10.76
N LEU A 324 20.69 21.49 -9.98
CA LEU A 324 20.76 20.90 -8.65
C LEU A 324 21.05 19.40 -8.73
N ASP A 325 22.13 18.96 -8.08
CA ASP A 325 22.40 17.51 -7.89
C ASP A 325 21.52 16.95 -6.78
N THR A 326 20.29 16.60 -7.17
CA THR A 326 19.29 16.02 -6.25
C THR A 326 19.73 14.69 -5.64
N LYS A 327 20.58 13.90 -6.32
CA LYS A 327 21.08 12.63 -5.80
C LYS A 327 22.09 12.85 -4.67
N GLN A 328 22.98 13.82 -4.82
CA GLN A 328 23.93 14.16 -3.75
C GLN A 328 23.19 14.79 -2.57
N LEU A 329 22.27 15.72 -2.84
CA LEU A 329 21.44 16.34 -1.79
C LEU A 329 20.67 15.28 -0.99
N GLN A 330 20.05 14.30 -1.66
CA GLN A 330 19.35 13.21 -0.98
C GLN A 330 20.26 12.42 -0.06
N LYS A 331 21.49 12.09 -0.48
CA LYS A 331 22.45 11.34 0.35
C LYS A 331 22.87 12.15 1.57
N ASP A 332 23.14 13.45 1.40
CA ASP A 332 23.55 14.32 2.48
C ASP A 332 22.44 14.48 3.53
N LEU A 333 21.18 14.63 3.09
CA LEU A 333 20.01 14.73 3.95
C LEU A 333 19.69 13.38 4.65
N GLN A 334 19.91 12.26 3.97
CA GLN A 334 19.78 10.94 4.58
C GLN A 334 20.82 10.74 5.68
N ALA A 335 22.07 11.12 5.45
CA ALA A 335 23.12 11.06 6.46
C ALA A 335 22.83 11.97 7.66
N LEU A 336 22.33 13.20 7.41
CA LEU A 336 21.96 14.14 8.46
C LEU A 336 20.81 13.63 9.33
N SER A 337 19.77 13.06 8.70
CA SER A 337 18.56 12.58 9.37
C SER A 337 18.71 11.20 10.00
N GLN A 338 19.75 10.45 9.64
CA GLN A 338 19.91 9.01 9.93
C GLN A 338 18.69 8.16 9.52
N ALA A 339 17.92 8.64 8.54
CA ALA A 339 16.75 7.94 8.05
C ALA A 339 17.13 6.59 7.44
N LEU A 340 16.35 5.55 7.71
CA LEU A 340 16.49 4.26 7.03
C LEU A 340 16.25 4.46 5.52
N ILE A 341 15.21 5.21 5.19
CA ILE A 341 14.84 5.55 3.82
C ILE A 341 14.61 7.06 3.77
N PHE A 342 15.28 7.74 2.85
CA PHE A 342 15.08 9.16 2.56
C PHE A 342 14.61 9.34 1.12
N LEU A 343 13.45 9.91 0.94
CA LEU A 343 12.85 10.19 -0.36
C LEU A 343 12.87 11.71 -0.59
N LEU A 344 13.50 12.15 -1.67
CA LEU A 344 13.51 13.54 -2.08
C LEU A 344 12.57 13.74 -3.27
N LYS A 345 11.51 14.51 -3.08
CA LYS A 345 10.62 14.98 -4.14
C LYS A 345 11.00 16.42 -4.50
N TYR A 346 11.52 16.60 -5.69
CA TYR A 346 11.93 17.92 -6.21
C TYR A 346 10.91 18.37 -7.25
N GLU A 347 9.91 19.12 -6.80
CA GLU A 347 8.74 19.54 -7.59
C GLU A 347 8.75 21.09 -7.72
N VAL A 348 9.80 21.63 -8.32
CA VAL A 348 9.94 23.07 -8.54
C VAL A 348 9.62 23.46 -9.98
N GLU A 349 9.13 24.68 -10.17
CA GLU A 349 8.95 25.33 -11.46
C GLU A 349 10.14 26.23 -11.75
N GLU A 350 10.69 26.11 -12.95
CA GLU A 350 11.70 27.04 -13.44
C GLU A 350 11.02 28.35 -13.84
N LYS A 351 11.68 29.47 -13.57
CA LYS A 351 11.26 30.72 -14.18
C LYS A 351 11.43 30.54 -15.69
N GLU A 352 10.34 30.55 -16.42
CA GLU A 352 10.40 30.56 -17.88
C GLU A 352 11.21 31.79 -18.33
N PHE A 353 12.48 31.59 -18.66
CA PHE A 353 13.25 32.52 -19.50
C PHE A 353 12.83 32.33 -20.96
N ALA A 354 11.53 32.29 -21.23
CA ALA A 354 11.03 32.38 -22.57
C ALA A 354 11.34 33.81 -23.04
N GLU A 355 12.42 33.99 -23.84
CA GLU A 355 12.44 35.14 -24.70
C GLU A 355 11.12 35.15 -25.47
N PRO A 356 10.35 36.25 -25.44
CA PRO A 356 9.08 36.30 -26.11
C PRO A 356 9.35 36.00 -27.61
N ILE A 357 8.97 34.82 -28.06
CA ILE A 357 9.00 34.48 -29.49
C ILE A 357 8.05 35.46 -30.16
N ALA A 358 8.61 36.27 -31.06
CA ALA A 358 7.83 37.27 -31.78
C ALA A 358 6.57 36.61 -32.36
N SER A 359 5.42 37.26 -32.26
CA SER A 359 4.11 36.72 -32.69
C SER A 359 4.05 36.30 -34.19
N GLU A 360 5.08 36.61 -34.95
CA GLU A 360 5.27 36.29 -36.39
C GLU A 360 6.39 35.27 -36.64
N ALA A 361 6.89 34.55 -35.57
CA ALA A 361 7.95 33.58 -35.74
C ALA A 361 7.49 32.39 -36.61
N SER A 362 8.35 31.93 -37.48
CA SER A 362 8.05 30.73 -38.29
C SER A 362 8.01 29.51 -37.38
N ARG A 363 7.22 28.49 -37.79
CA ARG A 363 7.10 27.23 -37.04
C ARG A 363 8.46 26.61 -36.74
N ASP A 364 9.39 26.63 -37.68
CA ASP A 364 10.76 26.09 -37.48
C ASP A 364 11.56 26.87 -36.42
N LEU A 365 11.32 28.17 -36.31
CA LEU A 365 11.97 28.98 -35.27
C LEU A 365 11.45 28.64 -33.88
N ILE A 366 10.12 28.40 -33.76
CA ILE A 366 9.49 27.98 -32.51
C ILE A 366 9.99 26.60 -32.09
N GLU A 367 10.01 25.65 -33.03
CA GLU A 367 10.48 24.29 -32.77
C GLU A 367 11.99 24.27 -32.44
N ARG A 368 12.81 25.07 -33.13
CA ARG A 368 14.25 25.22 -32.84
C ARG A 368 14.47 25.74 -31.43
N SER A 369 13.71 26.75 -30.99
CA SER A 369 13.79 27.28 -29.64
C SER A 369 13.45 26.20 -28.62
N ALA A 370 12.35 25.48 -28.82
CA ALA A 370 11.95 24.39 -27.95
C ALA A 370 12.99 23.25 -27.86
N PHE A 371 13.59 22.86 -29.00
CA PHE A 371 14.68 21.87 -28.98
C PHE A 371 15.92 22.40 -28.28
N LYS A 372 16.28 23.67 -28.49
CA LYS A 372 17.40 24.30 -27.81
C LYS A 372 17.20 24.31 -26.30
N ASP A 373 16.01 24.68 -25.83
CA ASP A 373 15.68 24.70 -24.39
C ASP A 373 15.79 23.30 -23.79
N MET A 374 15.22 22.28 -24.44
CA MET A 374 15.33 20.89 -24.01
C MET A 374 16.78 20.39 -23.96
N LEU A 375 17.59 20.70 -24.95
CA LEU A 375 18.98 20.28 -25.03
C LEU A 375 19.88 21.05 -24.04
N THR A 376 19.59 22.33 -23.79
CA THR A 376 20.27 23.14 -22.78
C THR A 376 20.02 22.61 -21.38
N ALA A 377 18.82 22.07 -21.12
CA ALA A 377 18.46 21.44 -19.88
C ALA A 377 19.16 20.08 -19.65
N HIS A 378 19.74 19.45 -20.69
CA HIS A 378 20.38 18.14 -20.55
C HIS A 378 21.90 18.27 -20.37
N ARG A 379 22.45 17.70 -19.30
CA ARG A 379 23.88 17.82 -18.91
C ARG A 379 24.86 17.52 -20.05
N ASP A 380 24.60 16.48 -20.82
CA ASP A 380 25.53 16.01 -21.87
C ASP A 380 25.42 16.81 -23.15
N TYR A 381 24.30 17.49 -23.40
CA TYR A 381 24.02 18.21 -24.64
C TYR A 381 24.06 19.74 -24.50
N LYS A 382 24.08 20.29 -23.27
CA LYS A 382 24.05 21.74 -22.97
C LYS A 382 25.07 22.53 -23.78
N LYS A 383 26.32 22.05 -23.93
CA LYS A 383 27.40 22.76 -24.64
C LYS A 383 27.21 22.77 -26.16
N ARG A 384 26.34 21.91 -26.69
CA ARG A 384 26.11 21.74 -28.12
C ARG A 384 24.63 21.99 -28.49
N ALA A 385 23.87 22.60 -27.58
CA ALA A 385 22.41 22.76 -27.74
C ALA A 385 22.05 23.53 -29.01
N ASP A 386 22.80 24.56 -29.39
CA ASP A 386 22.56 25.31 -30.63
C ASP A 386 22.74 24.43 -31.88
N THR A 387 23.87 23.75 -31.98
CA THR A 387 24.19 22.88 -33.13
C THR A 387 23.20 21.70 -33.23
N LEU A 388 22.89 21.07 -32.08
CA LEU A 388 21.96 19.94 -32.03
C LEU A 388 20.53 20.37 -32.36
N SER A 389 20.09 21.56 -31.93
CA SER A 389 18.74 22.06 -32.25
C SER A 389 18.57 22.34 -33.75
N GLU A 390 19.60 22.88 -34.40
CA GLU A 390 19.64 23.05 -35.88
C GLU A 390 19.57 21.69 -36.58
N GLY A 391 20.41 20.73 -36.15
CA GLY A 391 20.43 19.39 -36.71
C GLY A 391 19.13 18.64 -36.56
N LEU A 392 18.39 18.83 -35.47
CA LEU A 392 17.07 18.22 -35.27
C LEU A 392 16.00 18.80 -36.22
N ILE A 393 16.06 20.10 -36.52
CA ILE A 393 15.20 20.73 -37.55
C ILE A 393 15.52 20.18 -38.93
N ASP A 394 16.80 20.06 -39.25
CA ASP A 394 17.26 19.46 -40.52
C ASP A 394 16.81 17.99 -40.63
N LEU A 395 16.97 17.20 -39.59
CA LEU A 395 16.50 15.81 -39.53
C LEU A 395 14.99 15.70 -39.82
N LYS A 396 14.19 16.59 -39.20
CA LYS A 396 12.75 16.69 -39.46
C LYS A 396 12.47 16.99 -40.92
N HIS A 397 13.16 17.95 -41.53
CA HIS A 397 12.98 18.31 -42.94
C HIS A 397 13.35 17.16 -43.90
N LYS A 398 14.48 16.45 -43.60
CA LYS A 398 14.89 15.25 -44.31
C LYS A 398 13.80 14.17 -44.26
N ARG A 399 13.23 13.93 -43.05
CA ARG A 399 12.13 12.98 -42.87
C ARG A 399 10.87 13.38 -43.68
N LEU A 400 10.50 14.65 -43.62
CA LEU A 400 9.34 15.17 -44.36
C LEU A 400 9.53 15.15 -45.88
N SER A 401 10.77 15.24 -46.36
CA SER A 401 11.09 15.12 -47.79
C SER A 401 11.17 13.68 -48.30
N GLY A 402 10.90 12.69 -47.42
CA GLY A 402 10.84 11.30 -47.83
C GLY A 402 12.17 10.57 -47.87
N GLN A 403 13.21 11.08 -47.21
CA GLN A 403 14.50 10.39 -47.07
C GLN A 403 14.31 9.07 -46.32
N ASP A 404 15.02 8.03 -46.72
CA ASP A 404 14.93 6.70 -46.12
C ASP A 404 15.50 6.66 -44.68
N ASP A 405 15.05 5.67 -43.92
CA ASP A 405 15.39 5.56 -42.51
C ASP A 405 16.89 5.36 -42.28
N GLU A 406 17.61 4.66 -43.15
CA GLU A 406 19.05 4.39 -43.02
C GLU A 406 19.85 5.70 -43.16
N ALA A 407 19.51 6.54 -44.11
CA ALA A 407 20.14 7.85 -44.28
C ALA A 407 19.83 8.80 -43.11
N LEU A 408 18.64 8.71 -42.51
CA LEU A 408 18.26 9.49 -41.32
C LEU A 408 19.05 9.04 -40.10
N TYR A 409 19.26 7.75 -39.90
CA TYR A 409 20.09 7.21 -38.81
C TYR A 409 21.55 7.64 -38.95
N HIS A 410 22.10 7.56 -40.13
CA HIS A 410 23.47 7.99 -40.39
C HIS A 410 23.66 9.48 -40.08
N TYR A 411 22.74 10.33 -40.53
CA TYR A 411 22.74 11.75 -40.18
C TYR A 411 22.68 12.00 -38.67
N LEU A 412 21.85 11.24 -37.97
CA LEU A 412 21.72 11.37 -36.52
C LEU A 412 23.01 10.94 -35.79
N GLU A 413 23.67 9.87 -36.25
CA GLU A 413 24.97 9.46 -35.73
C GLU A 413 26.04 10.54 -35.92
N GLU A 414 26.12 11.14 -37.10
CA GLU A 414 27.05 12.27 -37.38
C GLU A 414 26.75 13.49 -36.50
N LEU A 415 25.47 13.77 -36.23
CA LEU A 415 25.06 14.89 -35.40
C LEU A 415 25.43 14.70 -33.94
N LEU A 416 25.45 13.46 -33.45
CA LEU A 416 25.72 13.11 -32.03
C LEU A 416 27.23 12.98 -31.73
N VAL A 417 28.08 12.76 -32.72
CA VAL A 417 29.56 12.76 -32.60
C VAL A 417 30.08 14.19 -32.51
#